data_87e40d2e0f43e9e22c15ba4f7e593c84
#
_entry.id   87e40d2e0f43e9e22c15ba4f7e593c84
#
_cell.length_a   1.000
_cell.length_b   1.000
_cell.length_c   1.000
_cell.angle_alpha   90.00
_cell.angle_beta   90.00
_cell.angle_gamma   90.00
#
_symmetry.space_group_name_H-M   'P 1'
#
loop_
_entity.id
_entity.type
_entity.pdbx_description
1 polymer ?
#
loop_
_entity_poly.entity_id
_entity_poly.type
_entity_poly.pdbx_seq_one_letter_code
_entity_poly.pdbx_strand_id
1 'polypeptide(L)'
;IPTHNWSSQVVMAYVIGGIFESIGDRVAYSPSDSNAVYESIRLGDVTISHEVWQSAFGKSFDTARDKGGLLDWGDHEARTLEDMGFPNWIMDKGLCPGLPNWEALKSPDCAKNFATPDSGGKGRWLEGPQSWHQDLMPQRLEALGLGDLWTVKFAGSADALWAELKAAKKEGRGTVIFNWTPNFTDGAGFTFIDFPPYYDGCRPVDGGDGKCGSPDGYLKKAVNENFPKTHPQAAAIFKKMSFTTSHIGAMADLVDTDKMAHADAAKKWLADNKNVWEAWTK
;
A
#
# COMPACT_ATOMS: atom_id res chain seq x y z
N ILE A 1 -2.70 17.17 -7.32
CA ILE A 1 -2.89 15.76 -6.95
C ILE A 1 -1.54 15.18 -6.59
N PRO A 2 -1.36 14.51 -5.42
CA PRO A 2 -0.09 13.92 -5.03
C PRO A 2 0.20 12.66 -5.84
N THR A 3 1.49 12.42 -6.11
CA THR A 3 2.00 11.15 -6.61
C THR A 3 2.99 10.58 -5.60
N HIS A 4 2.87 9.29 -5.32
CA HIS A 4 3.73 8.56 -4.40
C HIS A 4 4.61 7.55 -5.16
N ASN A 5 5.17 6.58 -4.47
CA ASN A 5 6.16 5.65 -5.02
C ASN A 5 5.64 4.22 -5.20
N TRP A 6 4.36 4.05 -5.52
CA TRP A 6 3.76 2.79 -5.97
C TRP A 6 2.79 3.01 -7.13
N SER A 7 2.70 2.01 -8.01
CA SER A 7 2.13 2.14 -9.34
C SER A 7 0.65 2.47 -9.38
N SER A 8 -0.19 1.77 -8.60
CA SER A 8 -1.64 2.00 -8.60
C SER A 8 -2.01 3.42 -8.22
N GLN A 9 -1.33 3.98 -7.22
CA GLN A 9 -1.57 5.35 -6.75
C GLN A 9 -1.25 6.39 -7.84
N VAL A 10 -0.14 6.22 -8.54
CA VAL A 10 0.24 7.15 -9.61
C VAL A 10 -0.73 7.05 -10.78
N VAL A 11 -1.12 5.83 -11.18
CA VAL A 11 -2.14 5.64 -12.24
C VAL A 11 -3.47 6.26 -11.83
N MET A 12 -3.92 6.01 -10.60
CA MET A 12 -5.16 6.59 -10.08
C MET A 12 -5.10 8.13 -10.03
N ALA A 13 -3.95 8.71 -9.67
CA ALA A 13 -3.76 10.17 -9.73
C ALA A 13 -4.02 10.71 -11.13
N TYR A 14 -3.46 10.06 -12.17
CA TYR A 14 -3.69 10.45 -13.57
C TYR A 14 -5.12 10.16 -14.04
N VAL A 15 -5.77 9.10 -13.58
CA VAL A 15 -7.19 8.83 -13.85
C VAL A 15 -8.06 9.95 -13.30
N ILE A 16 -7.88 10.31 -12.04
CA ILE A 16 -8.64 11.38 -11.38
C ILE A 16 -8.38 12.73 -12.07
N GLY A 17 -7.10 13.00 -12.37
CA GLY A 17 -6.71 14.20 -13.09
C GLY A 17 -7.37 14.30 -14.47
N GLY A 18 -7.38 13.22 -15.25
CA GLY A 18 -8.04 13.18 -16.55
C GLY A 18 -9.55 13.42 -16.47
N ILE A 19 -10.20 12.95 -15.40
CA ILE A 19 -11.63 13.24 -15.14
C ILE A 19 -11.81 14.73 -14.82
N PHE A 20 -10.97 15.33 -13.96
CA PHE A 20 -11.04 16.77 -13.66
C PHE A 20 -10.77 17.64 -14.90
N GLU A 21 -9.79 17.27 -15.73
CA GLU A 21 -9.52 17.95 -16.99
C GLU A 21 -10.71 17.88 -17.96
N SER A 22 -11.47 16.77 -17.97
CA SER A 22 -12.65 16.60 -18.81
C SER A 22 -13.79 17.57 -18.48
N ILE A 23 -13.81 18.12 -17.26
CA ILE A 23 -14.77 19.14 -16.83
C ILE A 23 -14.21 20.57 -16.85
N GLY A 24 -12.98 20.75 -17.36
CA GLY A 24 -12.35 22.05 -17.57
C GLY A 24 -11.39 22.52 -16.47
N ASP A 25 -11.13 21.70 -15.44
CA ASP A 25 -10.13 22.03 -14.43
C ASP A 25 -8.70 21.84 -14.96
N ARG A 26 -7.77 22.62 -14.42
CA ARG A 26 -6.33 22.42 -14.66
C ARG A 26 -5.74 21.61 -13.53
N VAL A 27 -5.03 20.53 -13.88
CA VAL A 27 -4.45 19.60 -12.93
C VAL A 27 -2.93 19.72 -12.89
N ALA A 28 -2.37 19.74 -11.70
CA ALA A 28 -0.93 19.58 -11.45
C ALA A 28 -0.70 18.35 -10.58
N TYR A 29 0.38 17.62 -10.88
CA TYR A 29 0.82 16.47 -10.11
C TYR A 29 2.06 16.84 -9.30
N SER A 30 2.08 16.46 -8.01
CA SER A 30 3.15 16.81 -7.10
C SER A 30 3.71 15.53 -6.45
N PRO A 31 4.96 15.14 -6.74
CA PRO A 31 5.63 14.11 -5.97
C PRO A 31 5.64 14.48 -4.49
N SER A 32 5.11 13.62 -3.65
CA SER A 32 4.91 13.89 -2.23
C SER A 32 5.28 12.67 -1.39
N ASP A 33 5.86 12.91 -0.22
CA ASP A 33 6.01 11.86 0.78
C ASP A 33 4.64 11.39 1.27
N SER A 34 4.46 10.09 1.39
CA SER A 34 3.17 9.47 1.68
C SER A 34 2.65 9.69 3.11
N ASN A 35 3.52 10.04 4.05
CA ASN A 35 3.11 10.43 5.41
C ASN A 35 2.94 11.95 5.54
N ALA A 36 3.86 12.73 4.99
CA ALA A 36 3.83 14.19 5.09
C ALA A 36 2.70 14.82 4.26
N VAL A 37 2.15 14.11 3.28
CA VAL A 37 1.09 14.61 2.38
C VAL A 37 -0.15 15.11 3.12
N TYR A 38 -0.53 14.51 4.25
CA TYR A 38 -1.72 14.92 5.00
C TYR A 38 -1.56 16.30 5.64
N GLU A 39 -0.36 16.62 6.12
CA GLU A 39 -0.07 17.97 6.61
C GLU A 39 -0.06 18.97 5.45
N SER A 40 0.49 18.59 4.28
CA SER A 40 0.45 19.42 3.07
C SER A 40 -0.99 19.68 2.58
N ILE A 41 -1.88 18.69 2.70
CA ILE A 41 -3.31 18.86 2.38
C ILE A 41 -3.94 19.82 3.40
N ARG A 42 -3.67 19.63 4.68
CA ARG A 42 -4.19 20.50 5.76
C ARG A 42 -3.81 21.96 5.54
N LEU A 43 -2.58 22.22 5.12
CA LEU A 43 -2.05 23.57 4.86
C LEU A 43 -2.49 24.16 3.51
N GLY A 44 -2.99 23.33 2.57
CA GLY A 44 -3.47 23.76 1.26
C GLY A 44 -2.42 23.71 0.15
N ASP A 45 -1.22 23.17 0.42
CA ASP A 45 -0.16 22.98 -0.60
C ASP A 45 -0.53 21.85 -1.56
N VAL A 46 -1.26 20.86 -1.09
CA VAL A 46 -1.84 19.76 -1.85
C VAL A 46 -3.36 19.78 -1.69
N THR A 47 -4.10 19.55 -2.76
CA THR A 47 -5.56 19.71 -2.76
C THR A 47 -6.30 18.47 -2.25
N ILE A 48 -5.85 17.27 -2.68
CA ILE A 48 -6.54 16.00 -2.39
C ILE A 48 -5.51 14.88 -2.09
N SER A 49 -5.94 13.84 -1.41
CA SER A 49 -5.35 12.49 -1.48
C SER A 49 -6.44 11.49 -1.82
N HIS A 50 -6.15 10.58 -2.74
CA HIS A 50 -7.09 9.56 -3.20
C HIS A 50 -6.80 8.18 -2.60
N GLU A 51 -5.69 8.01 -1.90
CA GLU A 51 -5.33 6.77 -1.22
C GLU A 51 -4.83 7.07 0.21
N VAL A 52 -5.72 6.95 1.20
CA VAL A 52 -5.38 6.92 2.62
C VAL A 52 -5.52 5.48 3.09
N TRP A 53 -4.41 4.77 3.17
CA TRP A 53 -4.34 3.38 3.63
C TRP A 53 -4.35 3.33 5.16
N GLN A 54 -5.28 2.56 5.75
CA GLN A 54 -5.50 2.56 7.20
C GLN A 54 -4.26 2.12 7.98
N SER A 55 -3.66 1.02 7.58
CA SER A 55 -2.54 0.43 8.35
C SER A 55 -1.30 1.32 8.30
N ALA A 56 -0.90 1.79 7.09
CA ALA A 56 0.29 2.60 6.91
C ALA A 56 0.11 4.05 7.35
N PHE A 57 -0.99 4.69 6.97
CA PHE A 57 -1.12 6.15 7.04
C PHE A 57 -2.29 6.66 7.88
N GLY A 58 -3.15 5.77 8.39
CA GLY A 58 -4.35 6.17 9.15
C GLY A 58 -4.04 7.10 10.32
N LYS A 59 -2.98 6.83 11.07
CA LYS A 59 -2.56 7.67 12.21
C LYS A 59 -2.14 9.08 11.78
N SER A 60 -1.37 9.19 10.70
CA SER A 60 -0.93 10.49 10.17
C SER A 60 -2.11 11.29 9.61
N PHE A 61 -3.02 10.61 8.91
CA PHE A 61 -4.27 11.19 8.42
C PHE A 61 -5.14 11.72 9.57
N ASP A 62 -5.41 10.90 10.58
CA ASP A 62 -6.24 11.30 11.73
C ASP A 62 -5.61 12.48 12.49
N THR A 63 -4.29 12.44 12.69
CA THR A 63 -3.56 13.53 13.34
C THR A 63 -3.70 14.86 12.58
N ALA A 64 -3.59 14.84 11.24
CA ALA A 64 -3.75 16.03 10.42
C ALA A 64 -5.21 16.52 10.40
N ARG A 65 -6.17 15.60 10.28
CA ARG A 65 -7.61 15.92 10.31
C ARG A 65 -8.02 16.60 11.62
N ASP A 66 -7.56 16.07 12.76
CA ASP A 66 -7.93 16.58 14.07
C ASP A 66 -7.38 18.00 14.36
N LYS A 67 -6.34 18.42 13.62
CA LYS A 67 -5.84 19.79 13.63
C LYS A 67 -6.70 20.77 12.80
N GLY A 68 -7.63 20.26 11.99
CA GLY A 68 -8.45 21.07 11.06
C GLY A 68 -7.73 21.42 9.75
N GLY A 69 -8.48 21.82 8.74
CA GLY A 69 -7.98 22.17 7.40
C GLY A 69 -7.95 20.99 6.41
N LEU A 70 -8.06 19.73 6.90
CA LEU A 70 -8.22 18.52 6.12
C LEU A 70 -9.55 17.86 6.45
N LEU A 71 -10.28 17.40 5.42
CA LEU A 71 -11.56 16.71 5.55
C LEU A 71 -11.43 15.26 5.11
N ASP A 72 -12.05 14.35 5.88
CA ASP A 72 -12.33 12.98 5.44
C ASP A 72 -13.40 13.02 4.33
N TRP A 73 -13.03 12.56 3.14
CA TRP A 73 -13.92 12.62 1.96
C TRP A 73 -14.60 11.28 1.67
N GLY A 74 -14.47 10.32 2.57
CA GLY A 74 -15.12 9.02 2.55
C GLY A 74 -14.28 7.91 1.92
N ASP A 75 -14.78 6.69 2.09
CA ASP A 75 -14.11 5.47 1.68
C ASP A 75 -14.28 5.20 0.18
N HIS A 76 -13.34 4.43 -0.37
CA HIS A 76 -13.56 3.63 -1.57
C HIS A 76 -14.27 2.32 -1.20
N GLU A 77 -14.80 1.62 -2.21
CA GLU A 77 -15.33 0.26 -2.03
C GLU A 77 -14.24 -0.76 -1.71
N ALA A 78 -13.02 -0.51 -2.21
CA ALA A 78 -11.86 -1.36 -1.94
C ALA A 78 -11.56 -1.44 -0.44
N ARG A 79 -11.24 -2.66 0.02
CA ARG A 79 -10.67 -2.92 1.33
C ARG A 79 -9.19 -3.22 1.21
N THR A 80 -8.44 -2.92 2.26
CA THR A 80 -6.99 -3.05 2.25
C THR A 80 -6.52 -4.05 3.28
N LEU A 81 -5.52 -4.83 2.90
CA LEU A 81 -4.63 -5.54 3.83
C LEU A 81 -3.19 -5.16 3.47
N GLU A 82 -2.41 -4.77 4.44
CA GLU A 82 -1.02 -4.36 4.29
C GLU A 82 -0.20 -5.14 5.31
N ASP A 83 0.51 -6.18 4.87
CA ASP A 83 1.28 -7.03 5.79
C ASP A 83 2.43 -7.76 5.09
N MET A 84 3.19 -8.52 5.84
CA MET A 84 4.23 -9.40 5.31
C MET A 84 3.63 -10.64 4.67
N GLY A 85 4.23 -11.08 3.58
CA GLY A 85 3.81 -12.28 2.88
C GLY A 85 4.89 -12.85 1.99
N PHE A 86 4.55 -13.85 1.21
CA PHE A 86 5.48 -14.61 0.39
C PHE A 86 4.79 -15.17 -0.85
N PRO A 87 5.52 -15.41 -1.96
CA PRO A 87 4.97 -16.06 -3.14
C PRO A 87 4.73 -17.55 -2.91
N ASN A 88 3.62 -18.09 -3.44
CA ASN A 88 3.12 -19.44 -3.17
C ASN A 88 4.13 -20.56 -3.52
N TRP A 89 5.03 -20.33 -4.50
CA TRP A 89 6.07 -21.31 -4.84
C TRP A 89 7.02 -21.65 -3.68
N ILE A 90 7.05 -20.84 -2.62
CA ILE A 90 7.80 -21.13 -1.39
C ILE A 90 7.20 -22.33 -0.65
N MET A 91 5.87 -22.41 -0.57
CA MET A 91 5.18 -23.57 -0.02
C MET A 91 5.39 -24.80 -0.92
N ASP A 92 5.24 -24.66 -2.23
CA ASP A 92 5.42 -25.74 -3.20
C ASP A 92 6.82 -26.38 -3.12
N LYS A 93 7.83 -25.57 -2.81
CA LYS A 93 9.23 -26.04 -2.61
C LYS A 93 9.53 -26.51 -1.19
N GLY A 94 8.60 -26.35 -0.26
CA GLY A 94 8.80 -26.73 1.15
C GLY A 94 9.94 -25.94 1.85
N LEU A 95 10.18 -24.69 1.46
CA LEU A 95 11.29 -23.88 2.01
C LEU A 95 11.06 -23.46 3.46
N CYS A 96 9.80 -23.40 3.90
CA CYS A 96 9.40 -23.12 5.27
C CYS A 96 8.11 -23.89 5.60
N PRO A 97 8.19 -25.16 6.00
CA PRO A 97 7.02 -25.96 6.35
C PRO A 97 6.23 -25.31 7.49
N GLY A 98 4.91 -25.24 7.32
CA GLY A 98 4.00 -24.63 8.28
C GLY A 98 3.50 -23.23 7.87
N LEU A 99 4.13 -22.56 6.90
CA LEU A 99 3.55 -21.36 6.31
C LEU A 99 2.16 -21.68 5.71
N PRO A 100 1.19 -20.76 5.79
CA PRO A 100 1.29 -19.35 6.18
C PRO A 100 1.28 -19.06 7.68
N ASN A 101 1.11 -20.04 8.58
CA ASN A 101 1.13 -19.79 10.03
C ASN A 101 2.48 -19.16 10.43
N TRP A 102 2.45 -17.98 11.06
CA TRP A 102 3.63 -17.24 11.49
C TRP A 102 4.56 -18.04 12.42
N GLU A 103 4.03 -19.01 13.15
CA GLU A 103 4.83 -19.86 14.05
C GLU A 103 5.89 -20.69 13.31
N ALA A 104 5.67 -20.94 11.99
CA ALA A 104 6.68 -21.58 11.15
C ALA A 104 8.00 -20.78 11.09
N LEU A 105 7.92 -19.47 11.26
CA LEU A 105 9.09 -18.58 11.26
C LEU A 105 10.02 -18.79 12.49
N LYS A 106 9.56 -19.48 13.51
CA LYS A 106 10.39 -19.88 14.68
C LYS A 106 11.39 -21.00 14.36
N SER A 107 11.28 -21.61 13.17
CA SER A 107 12.21 -22.64 12.72
C SER A 107 13.53 -22.03 12.24
N PRO A 108 14.69 -22.44 12.82
CA PRO A 108 15.99 -22.00 12.30
C PRO A 108 16.24 -22.42 10.85
N ASP A 109 15.74 -23.57 10.42
CA ASP A 109 15.87 -24.05 9.03
C ASP A 109 15.06 -23.17 8.08
N CYS A 110 13.86 -22.74 8.50
CA CYS A 110 13.08 -21.77 7.75
C CYS A 110 13.89 -20.47 7.59
N ALA A 111 14.34 -19.86 8.68
CA ALA A 111 15.10 -18.61 8.63
C ALA A 111 16.35 -18.70 7.72
N LYS A 112 17.07 -19.83 7.78
CA LYS A 112 18.24 -20.09 6.93
C LYS A 112 17.91 -20.08 5.44
N ASN A 113 16.78 -20.64 5.03
CA ASN A 113 16.35 -20.67 3.63
C ASN A 113 16.00 -19.27 3.09
N PHE A 114 15.78 -18.30 3.97
CA PHE A 114 15.43 -16.91 3.66
C PHE A 114 16.57 -15.93 3.90
N ALA A 115 17.76 -16.44 4.26
CA ALA A 115 18.92 -15.60 4.49
C ALA A 115 19.45 -15.02 3.17
N THR A 116 19.94 -13.79 3.26
CA THR A 116 20.53 -13.04 2.15
C THR A 116 21.89 -12.47 2.58
N PRO A 117 22.77 -12.04 1.67
CA PRO A 117 24.09 -11.50 2.02
C PRO A 117 24.02 -10.32 3.01
N ASP A 118 22.97 -9.51 2.95
CA ASP A 118 22.77 -8.33 3.80
C ASP A 118 22.06 -8.62 5.12
N SER A 119 21.58 -9.86 5.34
CA SER A 119 20.84 -10.23 6.55
C SER A 119 21.70 -10.75 7.72
N GLY A 120 23.03 -10.84 7.54
CA GLY A 120 23.93 -11.30 8.59
C GLY A 120 23.70 -12.76 9.01
N GLY A 121 23.22 -13.61 8.10
CA GLY A 121 22.93 -15.02 8.35
C GLY A 121 21.54 -15.29 8.92
N LYS A 122 20.77 -14.27 9.23
CA LYS A 122 19.34 -14.38 9.63
C LYS A 122 18.44 -14.42 8.40
N GLY A 123 17.23 -14.94 8.55
CA GLY A 123 16.17 -14.75 7.57
C GLY A 123 15.87 -13.27 7.37
N ARG A 124 15.58 -12.84 6.14
CA ARG A 124 15.28 -11.45 5.84
C ARG A 124 13.78 -11.22 5.63
N TRP A 125 13.21 -10.27 6.36
CA TRP A 125 11.98 -9.60 6.00
C TRP A 125 12.33 -8.34 5.21
N LEU A 126 11.88 -8.24 3.99
CA LEU A 126 12.07 -7.04 3.18
C LEU A 126 10.83 -6.17 3.28
N GLU A 127 10.92 -5.12 4.08
CA GLU A 127 9.90 -4.10 4.26
C GLU A 127 9.93 -3.11 3.09
N GLY A 128 8.84 -2.38 2.89
CA GLY A 128 8.78 -1.23 2.00
C GLY A 128 9.69 -0.09 2.45
N PRO A 129 9.62 1.09 1.79
CA PRO A 129 10.33 2.27 2.27
C PRO A 129 10.01 2.57 3.73
N GLN A 130 11.01 2.95 4.52
CA GLN A 130 10.85 3.23 5.95
C GLN A 130 9.76 4.29 6.21
N SER A 131 9.54 5.22 5.28
CA SER A 131 8.47 6.22 5.36
C SER A 131 7.05 5.64 5.32
N TRP A 132 6.87 4.37 4.92
CA TRP A 132 5.53 3.75 4.90
C TRP A 132 5.08 3.30 6.29
N HIS A 133 5.90 2.52 7.01
CA HIS A 133 5.50 1.90 8.27
C HIS A 133 6.44 2.20 9.44
N GLN A 134 7.47 2.99 9.21
CA GLN A 134 8.46 3.32 10.24
C GLN A 134 9.00 2.04 10.93
N ASP A 135 8.71 1.87 12.21
CA ASP A 135 9.24 0.77 13.02
C ASP A 135 8.24 -0.39 13.24
N LEU A 136 7.09 -0.40 12.56
CA LEU A 136 6.03 -1.38 12.81
C LEU A 136 6.53 -2.84 12.66
N MET A 137 7.21 -3.17 11.56
CA MET A 137 7.67 -4.53 11.31
C MET A 137 8.85 -4.94 12.21
N PRO A 138 9.87 -4.10 12.47
CA PRO A 138 10.86 -4.39 13.49
C PRO A 138 10.25 -4.65 14.87
N GLN A 139 9.30 -3.84 15.30
CA GLN A 139 8.63 -4.01 16.60
C GLN A 139 7.82 -5.30 16.65
N ARG A 140 7.09 -5.66 15.59
CA ARG A 140 6.35 -6.94 15.51
C ARG A 140 7.30 -8.13 15.57
N LEU A 141 8.40 -8.10 14.84
CA LEU A 141 9.39 -9.16 14.82
C LEU A 141 9.95 -9.43 16.22
N GLU A 142 10.28 -8.39 16.97
CA GLU A 142 10.72 -8.49 18.36
C GLU A 142 9.59 -8.98 19.29
N ALA A 143 8.38 -8.44 19.16
CA ALA A 143 7.22 -8.82 19.99
C ALA A 143 6.84 -10.29 19.83
N LEU A 144 7.00 -10.85 18.64
CA LEU A 144 6.75 -12.28 18.35
C LEU A 144 7.94 -13.19 18.71
N GLY A 145 9.04 -12.63 19.22
CA GLY A 145 10.24 -13.40 19.61
C GLY A 145 11.01 -13.96 18.42
N LEU A 146 10.98 -13.28 17.28
CA LEU A 146 11.64 -13.71 16.05
C LEU A 146 12.98 -13.01 15.81
N GLY A 147 13.35 -12.01 16.60
CA GLY A 147 14.52 -11.15 16.39
C GLY A 147 15.87 -11.87 16.38
N ASP A 148 15.98 -13.04 17.02
CA ASP A 148 17.20 -13.85 16.96
C ASP A 148 17.42 -14.52 15.59
N LEU A 149 16.33 -14.90 14.92
CA LEU A 149 16.33 -15.64 13.66
C LEU A 149 16.12 -14.76 12.44
N TRP A 150 15.47 -13.62 12.57
CA TRP A 150 15.07 -12.76 11.48
C TRP A 150 15.56 -11.33 11.66
N THR A 151 15.71 -10.63 10.54
CA THR A 151 16.01 -9.19 10.52
C THR A 151 15.16 -8.48 9.47
N VAL A 152 14.73 -7.27 9.78
CA VAL A 152 14.03 -6.40 8.81
C VAL A 152 15.05 -5.58 8.03
N LYS A 153 14.87 -5.53 6.71
CA LYS A 153 15.56 -4.61 5.81
C LYS A 153 14.53 -3.79 5.06
N PHE A 154 14.85 -2.57 4.72
CA PHE A 154 13.95 -1.66 4.03
C PHE A 154 14.32 -1.55 2.55
N ALA A 155 13.33 -1.71 1.68
CA ALA A 155 13.46 -1.42 0.26
C ALA A 155 13.36 0.09 0.01
N GLY A 156 13.93 0.58 -1.09
CA GLY A 156 13.85 1.99 -1.46
C GLY A 156 12.54 2.37 -2.17
N SER A 157 11.79 1.39 -2.68
CA SER A 157 10.57 1.60 -3.46
C SER A 157 9.77 0.29 -3.59
N ALA A 158 8.53 0.37 -4.08
CA ALA A 158 7.74 -0.79 -4.47
C ALA A 158 8.46 -1.64 -5.53
N ASP A 159 9.08 -1.01 -6.53
CA ASP A 159 9.83 -1.73 -7.56
C ASP A 159 10.94 -2.62 -7.00
N ALA A 160 11.58 -2.21 -5.90
CA ALA A 160 12.60 -3.01 -5.23
C ALA A 160 12.01 -4.28 -4.58
N LEU A 161 10.78 -4.21 -4.04
CA LEU A 161 10.05 -5.39 -3.55
C LEU A 161 9.77 -6.37 -4.69
N TRP A 162 9.32 -5.86 -5.84
CA TRP A 162 9.04 -6.68 -7.03
C TRP A 162 10.30 -7.29 -7.66
N ALA A 163 11.40 -6.57 -7.64
CA ALA A 163 12.70 -7.06 -8.07
C ALA A 163 13.19 -8.21 -7.16
N GLU A 164 12.95 -8.11 -5.86
CA GLU A 164 13.27 -9.16 -4.89
C GLU A 164 12.52 -10.46 -5.18
N LEU A 165 11.20 -10.40 -5.47
CA LEU A 165 10.43 -11.60 -5.83
C LEU A 165 11.05 -12.35 -7.01
N LYS A 166 11.49 -11.60 -8.03
CA LYS A 166 12.14 -12.16 -9.23
C LYS A 166 13.52 -12.76 -8.91
N ALA A 167 14.31 -12.06 -8.10
CA ALA A 167 15.63 -12.51 -7.70
C ALA A 167 15.56 -13.78 -6.86
N ALA A 168 14.71 -13.81 -5.83
CA ALA A 168 14.51 -14.97 -4.97
C ALA A 168 14.06 -16.21 -5.76
N LYS A 169 13.11 -16.03 -6.69
CA LYS A 169 12.65 -17.11 -7.57
C LYS A 169 13.79 -17.69 -8.43
N LYS A 170 14.60 -16.81 -9.02
CA LYS A 170 15.75 -17.19 -9.85
C LYS A 170 16.83 -17.93 -9.05
N GLU A 171 17.08 -17.48 -7.81
CA GLU A 171 18.08 -18.07 -6.91
C GLU A 171 17.55 -19.31 -6.19
N GLY A 172 16.26 -19.54 -6.18
CA GLY A 172 15.62 -20.69 -5.54
C GLY A 172 15.56 -20.60 -4.01
N ARG A 173 15.77 -19.41 -3.42
CA ARG A 173 15.70 -19.14 -1.97
C ARG A 173 14.35 -18.62 -1.57
N GLY A 174 14.04 -18.71 -0.28
CA GLY A 174 12.86 -18.07 0.30
C GLY A 174 12.94 -16.54 0.27
N THR A 175 11.79 -15.90 0.33
CA THR A 175 11.67 -14.45 0.53
C THR A 175 10.35 -14.13 1.23
N VAL A 176 10.41 -13.24 2.21
CA VAL A 176 9.26 -12.59 2.86
C VAL A 176 9.37 -11.12 2.55
N ILE A 177 8.34 -10.56 1.94
CA ILE A 177 8.28 -9.13 1.60
C ILE A 177 7.03 -8.49 2.18
N PHE A 178 7.09 -7.20 2.44
CA PHE A 178 5.90 -6.38 2.61
C PHE A 178 5.11 -6.35 1.31
N ASN A 179 3.81 -6.51 1.42
CA ASN A 179 2.89 -6.44 0.30
C ASN A 179 1.53 -5.90 0.78
N TRP A 180 0.67 -5.61 -0.17
CA TRP A 180 -0.68 -5.13 0.09
C TRP A 180 -1.67 -5.63 -0.93
N THR A 181 -2.95 -5.61 -0.58
CA THR A 181 -4.08 -5.76 -1.49
C THR A 181 -4.98 -4.54 -1.34
N PRO A 182 -5.51 -3.94 -2.42
CA PRO A 182 -5.44 -4.33 -3.83
C PRO A 182 -4.07 -4.06 -4.47
N ASN A 183 -3.53 -5.05 -5.19
CA ASN A 183 -2.29 -4.94 -5.94
C ASN A 183 -2.28 -5.93 -7.12
N PHE A 184 -1.31 -5.82 -8.03
CA PHE A 184 -1.12 -6.79 -9.12
C PHE A 184 -0.81 -8.20 -8.62
N THR A 185 -0.27 -8.34 -7.42
CA THR A 185 0.04 -9.63 -6.80
C THR A 185 -1.20 -10.44 -6.40
N ASP A 186 -2.39 -9.83 -6.34
CA ASP A 186 -3.63 -10.52 -5.95
C ASP A 186 -3.95 -11.70 -6.86
N GLY A 187 -3.61 -11.59 -8.16
CA GLY A 187 -3.74 -12.67 -9.14
C GLY A 187 -2.47 -13.51 -9.37
N ALA A 188 -1.34 -13.19 -8.74
CA ALA A 188 -0.03 -13.72 -9.08
C ALA A 188 0.48 -14.85 -8.16
N GLY A 189 -0.38 -15.38 -7.29
CA GLY A 189 0.00 -16.46 -6.37
C GLY A 189 0.91 -15.97 -5.23
N PHE A 190 0.40 -15.03 -4.46
CA PHE A 190 1.02 -14.49 -3.25
C PHE A 190 0.13 -14.77 -2.04
N THR A 191 0.72 -15.09 -0.89
CA THR A 191 0.02 -15.38 0.36
C THR A 191 0.58 -14.52 1.48
N PHE A 192 -0.30 -13.88 2.25
CA PHE A 192 0.07 -13.20 3.49
C PHE A 192 0.35 -14.20 4.61
N ILE A 193 1.21 -13.81 5.54
CA ILE A 193 1.48 -14.61 6.75
C ILE A 193 0.30 -14.46 7.71
N ASP A 194 -0.20 -15.57 8.21
CA ASP A 194 -1.25 -15.63 9.23
C ASP A 194 -0.65 -15.27 10.60
N PHE A 195 -0.55 -13.98 10.88
CA PHE A 195 -0.18 -13.45 12.18
C PHE A 195 -1.34 -13.61 13.20
N PRO A 196 -1.08 -13.43 14.50
CA PRO A 196 -2.17 -13.36 15.48
C PRO A 196 -3.18 -12.27 15.06
N PRO A 197 -4.49 -12.50 15.27
CA PRO A 197 -5.54 -11.59 14.82
C PRO A 197 -5.33 -10.14 15.31
N TYR A 198 -5.60 -9.19 14.43
CA TYR A 198 -5.64 -7.78 14.81
C TYR A 198 -6.77 -7.52 15.84
N TYR A 199 -6.51 -6.65 16.79
CA TYR A 199 -7.50 -6.03 17.65
C TYR A 199 -7.11 -4.56 17.92
N ASP A 200 -8.08 -3.71 18.16
CA ASP A 200 -7.85 -2.28 18.35
C ASP A 200 -6.86 -2.01 19.49
N GLY A 201 -5.85 -1.20 19.21
CA GLY A 201 -4.82 -0.86 20.17
C GLY A 201 -3.68 -1.88 20.27
N CYS A 202 -3.66 -2.97 19.51
CA CYS A 202 -2.61 -4.00 19.62
C CYS A 202 -1.25 -3.56 19.06
N ARG A 203 -1.23 -2.60 18.16
CA ARG A 203 0.02 -2.15 17.55
C ARG A 203 0.80 -1.19 18.46
N PRO A 204 2.14 -1.19 18.44
CA PRO A 204 2.95 -0.30 19.26
C PRO A 204 2.63 1.18 19.07
N VAL A 205 2.31 1.60 17.84
CA VAL A 205 1.89 2.98 17.52
C VAL A 205 0.62 3.40 18.26
N ASP A 206 -0.19 2.45 18.67
CA ASP A 206 -1.43 2.64 19.45
C ASP A 206 -1.23 2.30 20.95
N GLY A 207 0.00 1.98 21.36
CA GLY A 207 0.37 1.63 22.73
C GLY A 207 0.28 0.14 23.08
N GLY A 208 0.06 -0.72 22.08
CA GLY A 208 -0.03 -2.16 22.24
C GLY A 208 1.30 -2.90 22.28
N ASP A 209 1.24 -4.21 22.45
CA ASP A 209 2.40 -5.09 22.58
C ASP A 209 3.01 -5.54 21.23
N GLY A 210 2.37 -5.23 20.12
CA GLY A 210 2.84 -5.55 18.77
C GLY A 210 2.65 -7.00 18.33
N LYS A 211 1.95 -7.82 19.11
CA LYS A 211 1.74 -9.24 18.82
C LYS A 211 0.54 -9.53 17.94
N CYS A 212 0.26 -8.68 16.97
CA CYS A 212 -0.86 -8.86 16.05
C CYS A 212 -0.47 -8.58 14.61
N GLY A 213 -1.26 -9.11 13.69
CA GLY A 213 -1.22 -8.77 12.27
C GLY A 213 -1.77 -7.37 11.99
N SER A 214 -1.87 -7.04 10.72
CA SER A 214 -2.47 -5.78 10.27
C SER A 214 -4.00 -5.88 10.21
N PRO A 215 -4.73 -4.77 10.35
CA PRO A 215 -6.17 -4.76 10.17
C PRO A 215 -6.56 -5.01 8.72
N ASP A 216 -7.71 -5.63 8.51
CA ASP A 216 -8.48 -5.53 7.27
C ASP A 216 -9.07 -4.10 7.22
N GLY A 217 -8.47 -3.25 6.42
CA GLY A 217 -8.56 -1.82 6.54
C GLY A 217 -9.41 -1.12 5.49
N TYR A 218 -9.58 0.19 5.67
CA TYR A 218 -10.18 1.08 4.68
C TYR A 218 -9.14 1.64 3.70
N LEU A 219 -9.63 2.07 2.54
CA LEU A 219 -8.96 2.99 1.63
C LEU A 219 -9.82 4.25 1.50
N LYS A 220 -9.32 5.39 1.98
CA LYS A 220 -10.08 6.64 2.04
C LYS A 220 -9.57 7.71 1.10
N LYS A 221 -10.42 8.70 0.91
CA LYS A 221 -10.10 9.98 0.25
C LYS A 221 -9.98 11.08 1.30
N ALA A 222 -9.08 12.02 1.06
CA ALA A 222 -8.91 13.23 1.87
C ALA A 222 -8.85 14.46 0.97
N VAL A 223 -9.34 15.60 1.46
CA VAL A 223 -9.29 16.87 0.72
C VAL A 223 -8.94 18.03 1.66
N ASN A 224 -8.32 19.06 1.10
CA ASN A 224 -8.25 20.36 1.78
C ASN A 224 -9.66 20.95 1.97
N GLU A 225 -9.94 21.57 3.10
CA GLU A 225 -11.28 22.10 3.44
C GLU A 225 -11.78 23.20 2.48
N ASN A 226 -10.90 23.81 1.71
CA ASN A 226 -11.26 24.84 0.74
C ASN A 226 -11.59 24.24 -0.65
N PHE A 227 -11.21 23.00 -0.91
CA PHE A 227 -11.45 22.35 -2.22
C PHE A 227 -12.93 22.37 -2.64
N PRO A 228 -13.91 21.98 -1.80
CA PRO A 228 -15.32 22.04 -2.17
C PRO A 228 -15.85 23.47 -2.38
N LYS A 229 -15.17 24.49 -1.83
CA LYS A 229 -15.54 25.89 -2.01
C LYS A 229 -14.99 26.48 -3.30
N THR A 230 -13.75 26.11 -3.67
CA THR A 230 -13.04 26.66 -4.81
C THR A 230 -13.29 25.88 -6.12
N HIS A 231 -13.55 24.56 -6.01
CA HIS A 231 -13.80 23.63 -7.12
C HIS A 231 -15.01 22.75 -6.84
N PRO A 232 -16.23 23.32 -6.72
CA PRO A 232 -17.40 22.59 -6.23
C PRO A 232 -17.78 21.41 -7.10
N GLN A 233 -17.63 21.54 -8.45
CA GLN A 233 -17.95 20.45 -9.38
C GLN A 233 -16.97 19.30 -9.24
N ALA A 234 -15.65 19.55 -9.25
CA ALA A 234 -14.63 18.51 -9.06
C ALA A 234 -14.77 17.85 -7.69
N ALA A 235 -15.05 18.61 -6.65
CA ALA A 235 -15.28 18.06 -5.31
C ALA A 235 -16.50 17.15 -5.24
N ALA A 236 -17.60 17.50 -5.89
CA ALA A 236 -18.80 16.67 -5.97
C ALA A 236 -18.54 15.35 -6.72
N ILE A 237 -17.80 15.41 -7.83
CA ILE A 237 -17.35 14.24 -8.60
C ILE A 237 -16.42 13.37 -7.74
N PHE A 238 -15.42 13.97 -7.11
CA PHE A 238 -14.47 13.23 -6.26
C PHE A 238 -15.15 12.56 -5.07
N LYS A 239 -16.23 13.17 -4.53
CA LYS A 239 -17.04 12.56 -3.47
C LYS A 239 -17.70 11.27 -3.93
N LYS A 240 -18.20 11.24 -5.18
CA LYS A 240 -18.86 10.07 -5.79
C LYS A 240 -17.84 9.00 -6.23
N MET A 241 -16.59 9.37 -6.52
CA MET A 241 -15.59 8.40 -6.96
C MET A 241 -15.41 7.30 -5.93
N SER A 242 -15.52 6.06 -6.37
CA SER A 242 -15.25 4.87 -5.56
C SER A 242 -14.60 3.80 -6.43
N PHE A 243 -13.39 3.41 -6.06
CA PHE A 243 -12.66 2.37 -6.74
C PHE A 243 -12.82 1.05 -5.98
N THR A 244 -13.02 -0.03 -6.74
CA THR A 244 -13.05 -1.40 -6.21
C THR A 244 -11.65 -1.98 -6.15
N THR A 245 -11.48 -3.09 -5.42
CA THR A 245 -10.25 -3.89 -5.42
C THR A 245 -9.78 -4.24 -6.83
N SER A 246 -10.71 -4.66 -7.72
CA SER A 246 -10.38 -5.00 -9.10
C SER A 246 -9.96 -3.80 -9.94
N HIS A 247 -10.51 -2.61 -9.71
CA HIS A 247 -10.07 -1.40 -10.42
C HIS A 247 -8.62 -1.05 -10.09
N ILE A 248 -8.25 -1.11 -8.81
CA ILE A 248 -6.92 -0.76 -8.34
C ILE A 248 -5.89 -1.81 -8.77
N GLY A 249 -6.21 -3.10 -8.63
CA GLY A 249 -5.37 -4.20 -9.11
C GLY A 249 -5.09 -4.11 -10.61
N ALA A 250 -6.13 -3.81 -11.42
CA ALA A 250 -5.95 -3.62 -12.87
C ALA A 250 -5.06 -2.41 -13.21
N MET A 251 -5.13 -1.31 -12.45
CA MET A 251 -4.22 -0.17 -12.62
C MET A 251 -2.76 -0.56 -12.32
N ALA A 252 -2.54 -1.33 -11.25
CA ALA A 252 -1.23 -1.85 -10.91
C ALA A 252 -0.68 -2.78 -11.99
N ASP A 253 -1.50 -3.71 -12.51
CA ASP A 253 -1.12 -4.66 -13.57
C ASP A 253 -0.61 -3.98 -14.83
N LEU A 254 -1.27 -2.91 -15.28
CA LEU A 254 -0.85 -2.16 -16.47
C LEU A 254 0.60 -1.63 -16.36
N VAL A 255 1.06 -1.33 -15.15
CA VAL A 255 2.42 -0.82 -14.93
C VAL A 255 3.37 -1.94 -14.48
N ASP A 256 3.00 -2.69 -13.45
CA ASP A 256 3.92 -3.63 -12.80
C ASP A 256 4.09 -4.93 -13.61
N THR A 257 3.06 -5.33 -14.38
CA THR A 257 3.09 -6.50 -15.27
C THR A 257 3.33 -6.08 -16.72
N ASP A 258 2.49 -5.21 -17.30
CA ASP A 258 2.51 -4.84 -18.72
C ASP A 258 3.56 -3.78 -19.07
N LYS A 259 4.21 -3.18 -18.05
CA LYS A 259 5.29 -2.18 -18.20
C LYS A 259 4.88 -0.90 -18.92
N MET A 260 3.62 -0.52 -18.85
CA MET A 260 3.14 0.74 -19.38
C MET A 260 3.64 1.93 -18.55
N ALA A 261 3.83 3.08 -19.19
CA ALA A 261 3.99 4.34 -18.44
C ALA A 261 2.70 4.69 -17.72
N HIS A 262 2.79 5.25 -16.50
CA HIS A 262 1.63 5.53 -15.64
C HIS A 262 0.55 6.37 -16.34
N ALA A 263 0.94 7.43 -17.07
CA ALA A 263 -0.01 8.27 -17.79
C ALA A 263 -0.73 7.52 -18.92
N ASP A 264 -0.06 6.58 -19.59
CA ASP A 264 -0.68 5.77 -20.65
C ASP A 264 -1.56 4.67 -20.07
N ALA A 265 -1.17 4.09 -18.95
CA ALA A 265 -2.01 3.17 -18.16
C ALA A 265 -3.31 3.86 -17.73
N ALA A 266 -3.24 5.11 -17.26
CA ALA A 266 -4.42 5.88 -16.88
C ALA A 266 -5.34 6.18 -18.07
N LYS A 267 -4.80 6.57 -19.22
CA LYS A 267 -5.58 6.76 -20.46
C LYS A 267 -6.28 5.47 -20.89
N LYS A 268 -5.56 4.34 -20.82
CA LYS A 268 -6.14 3.04 -21.14
C LYS A 268 -7.26 2.70 -20.18
N TRP A 269 -7.04 2.85 -18.87
CA TRP A 269 -8.06 2.58 -17.86
C TRP A 269 -9.31 3.43 -18.08
N LEU A 270 -9.16 4.74 -18.33
CA LEU A 270 -10.28 5.64 -18.64
C LEU A 270 -11.03 5.22 -19.91
N ALA A 271 -10.34 4.77 -20.94
CA ALA A 271 -10.96 4.29 -22.17
C ALA A 271 -11.79 3.02 -21.95
N ASP A 272 -11.25 2.07 -21.16
CA ASP A 272 -11.85 0.77 -20.93
C ASP A 272 -12.99 0.81 -19.89
N ASN A 273 -13.02 1.83 -19.00
CA ASN A 273 -13.95 1.94 -17.88
C ASN A 273 -14.89 3.17 -17.96
N LYS A 274 -15.26 3.60 -19.16
CA LYS A 274 -16.15 4.77 -19.37
C LYS A 274 -17.46 4.67 -18.59
N ASN A 275 -18.08 3.51 -18.58
CA ASN A 275 -19.31 3.27 -17.84
C ASN A 275 -19.18 3.48 -16.32
N VAL A 276 -17.96 3.30 -15.77
CA VAL A 276 -17.68 3.50 -14.35
C VAL A 276 -17.52 5.00 -14.06
N TRP A 277 -16.53 5.66 -14.67
CA TRP A 277 -16.21 7.03 -14.31
C TRP A 277 -17.21 8.07 -14.82
N GLU A 278 -17.88 7.84 -15.97
CA GLU A 278 -18.94 8.74 -16.42
C GLU A 278 -20.14 8.76 -15.46
N ALA A 279 -20.38 7.70 -14.69
CA ALA A 279 -21.42 7.68 -13.67
C ALA A 279 -21.10 8.67 -12.52
N TRP A 280 -19.83 8.95 -12.24
CA TRP A 280 -19.41 9.91 -11.21
C TRP A 280 -19.58 11.36 -11.64
N THR A 281 -19.59 11.62 -12.96
CA THR A 281 -19.69 12.98 -13.52
C THR A 281 -21.14 13.44 -13.74
N LYS A 282 -22.10 12.54 -13.61
CA LYS A 282 -23.55 12.80 -13.66
C LYS A 282 -24.06 13.12 -12.25
#